data_34f6a25330b99c0a0dcec461b4a013fe
#
_entry.id   34f6a25330b99c0a0dcec461b4a013fe
#
_cell.length_a   1.000
_cell.length_b   1.000
_cell.length_c   1.000
_cell.angle_alpha   90.00
_cell.angle_beta   90.00
_cell.angle_gamma   90.00
#
_symmetry.space_group_name_H-M   'P 1'
#
loop_
_entity.id
_entity.type
_entity.pdbx_description
1 polymer ?
#
loop_
_entity_poly.entity_id
_entity_poly.type
_entity_poly.pdbx_seq_one_letter_code
_entity_poly.pdbx_strand_id
1 'polypeptide(L)'
;VLRIDADSTRKKGSAQALFASVHAGEVDILVGTQMVAKGHDFANLGLVGVLNADAMLFSQDFRAPERLFAQLMQVAGRAGRHSGHGEVIVQTGYPEQAVYQALLKHDYTGFAQHTIREREAAALPPFSHQALLSAEARELQTALDFLTAARDIATTLATQLGSAEVITLYDPVPLRIVRVDNMCRAQLLVESTHRPSMQQLLRHWIAELNQDPGARRLNWQLEVDPLEI
;
A
#
# COMPACT_ATOMS: atom_id res chain seq x y z
N VAL A 1 6.20 7.17 30.23
CA VAL A 1 6.12 6.52 28.90
C VAL A 1 4.69 6.16 28.60
N LEU A 2 4.18 6.54 27.43
CA LEU A 2 2.84 6.24 26.97
C LEU A 2 2.91 5.48 25.61
N ARG A 3 2.09 4.42 25.47
CA ARG A 3 1.94 3.67 24.22
C ARG A 3 0.58 3.96 23.59
N ILE A 4 0.59 4.34 22.30
CA ILE A 4 -0.62 4.55 21.49
C ILE A 4 -0.55 3.67 20.23
N ASP A 5 -1.44 2.69 20.16
CA ASP A 5 -1.60 1.79 19.02
C ASP A 5 -3.08 1.41 18.82
N ALA A 6 -3.35 0.57 17.83
CA ALA A 6 -4.71 0.13 17.52
C ALA A 6 -5.39 -0.56 18.71
N ASP A 7 -4.65 -1.28 19.55
CA ASP A 7 -5.22 -2.00 20.71
C ASP A 7 -5.53 -1.04 21.86
N SER A 8 -4.66 -0.07 22.14
CA SER A 8 -4.85 0.93 23.20
C SER A 8 -5.99 1.91 22.88
N THR A 9 -6.36 2.04 21.60
CA THR A 9 -7.39 2.98 21.12
C THR A 9 -8.72 2.33 20.76
N ARG A 10 -8.89 1.03 20.99
CA ARG A 10 -10.13 0.29 20.65
C ARG A 10 -11.38 0.80 21.35
N LYS A 11 -11.27 1.30 22.58
CA LYS A 11 -12.43 1.81 23.32
C LYS A 11 -12.76 3.23 22.88
N LYS A 12 -14.04 3.52 22.62
CA LYS A 12 -14.52 4.84 22.26
C LYS A 12 -14.08 5.90 23.30
N GLY A 13 -13.38 6.92 22.85
CA GLY A 13 -12.86 7.99 23.69
C GLY A 13 -11.48 7.75 24.31
N SER A 14 -10.90 6.55 24.25
CA SER A 14 -9.57 6.28 24.82
C SER A 14 -8.47 7.04 24.11
N ALA A 15 -8.53 7.14 22.77
CA ALA A 15 -7.56 7.90 21.99
C ALA A 15 -7.53 9.37 22.41
N GLN A 16 -8.69 10.02 22.56
CA GLN A 16 -8.79 11.41 22.99
C GLN A 16 -8.20 11.65 24.38
N ALA A 17 -8.46 10.74 25.34
CA ALA A 17 -7.91 10.85 26.68
C ALA A 17 -6.38 10.69 26.70
N LEU A 18 -5.83 9.73 25.91
CA LEU A 18 -4.39 9.51 25.77
C LEU A 18 -3.70 10.75 25.14
N PHE A 19 -4.26 11.32 24.09
CA PHE A 19 -3.72 12.52 23.49
C PHE A 19 -3.82 13.75 24.40
N ALA A 20 -4.89 13.87 25.21
CA ALA A 20 -5.03 14.94 26.19
C ALA A 20 -3.90 14.93 27.23
N SER A 21 -3.49 13.76 27.76
CA SER A 21 -2.38 13.66 28.70
C SER A 21 -1.04 14.00 28.07
N VAL A 22 -0.84 13.68 26.76
CA VAL A 22 0.37 14.13 26.05
C VAL A 22 0.40 15.65 25.90
N HIS A 23 -0.72 16.28 25.53
CA HIS A 23 -0.82 17.73 25.41
C HIS A 23 -0.69 18.46 26.75
N ALA A 24 -1.11 17.82 27.85
CA ALA A 24 -0.91 18.35 29.20
C ALA A 24 0.55 18.29 29.68
N GLY A 25 1.46 17.67 28.91
CA GLY A 25 2.87 17.52 29.28
C GLY A 25 3.13 16.43 30.34
N GLU A 26 2.18 15.54 30.57
CA GLU A 26 2.30 14.45 31.54
C GLU A 26 3.14 13.27 31.03
N VAL A 27 3.56 13.32 29.75
CA VAL A 27 4.22 12.21 29.05
C VAL A 27 5.56 12.69 28.45
N ASP A 28 6.67 12.10 28.90
CA ASP A 28 7.99 12.39 28.36
C ASP A 28 8.32 11.56 27.12
N ILE A 29 7.85 10.30 27.05
CA ILE A 29 8.12 9.37 25.95
C ILE A 29 6.80 8.81 25.43
N LEU A 30 6.55 9.08 24.15
CA LEU A 30 5.41 8.54 23.42
C LEU A 30 5.88 7.47 22.45
N VAL A 31 5.34 6.26 22.56
CA VAL A 31 5.60 5.14 21.65
C VAL A 31 4.32 4.83 20.88
N GLY A 32 4.42 4.75 19.56
CA GLY A 32 3.24 4.44 18.76
C GLY A 32 3.57 4.03 17.33
N THR A 33 2.52 3.65 16.62
CA THR A 33 2.57 3.34 15.19
C THR A 33 2.30 4.60 14.36
N GLN A 34 2.10 4.45 13.07
CA GLN A 34 1.74 5.54 12.15
C GLN A 34 0.55 6.41 12.61
N MET A 35 -0.32 5.89 13.50
CA MET A 35 -1.45 6.64 14.06
C MET A 35 -0.99 7.88 14.83
N VAL A 36 0.15 7.81 15.53
CA VAL A 36 0.73 8.93 16.28
C VAL A 36 1.27 10.01 15.34
N ALA A 37 1.73 9.61 14.15
CA ALA A 37 2.27 10.52 13.14
C ALA A 37 1.19 11.35 12.42
N LYS A 38 -0.09 10.90 12.44
CA LYS A 38 -1.18 11.57 11.71
C LYS A 38 -2.01 12.48 12.63
N GLY A 39 -2.16 13.74 12.26
CA GLY A 39 -3.21 14.62 12.78
C GLY A 39 -2.97 15.28 14.14
N HIS A 40 -1.91 14.95 14.88
CA HIS A 40 -1.63 15.54 16.19
C HIS A 40 -0.41 16.45 16.16
N ASP A 41 -0.52 17.61 16.77
CA ASP A 41 0.58 18.56 16.93
C ASP A 41 1.11 18.50 18.36
N PHE A 42 2.39 18.14 18.52
CA PHE A 42 3.04 18.02 19.83
C PHE A 42 3.98 19.20 20.02
N ALA A 43 3.56 20.16 20.83
CA ALA A 43 4.27 21.44 21.00
C ALA A 43 5.72 21.28 21.49
N ASN A 44 6.01 20.27 22.31
CA ASN A 44 7.31 20.08 22.97
C ASN A 44 8.06 18.85 22.44
N LEU A 45 7.84 18.48 21.16
CA LEU A 45 8.50 17.32 20.57
C LEU A 45 9.93 17.68 20.11
N GLY A 46 10.93 17.32 20.90
CA GLY A 46 12.35 17.59 20.60
C GLY A 46 13.02 16.49 19.79
N LEU A 47 12.63 15.23 20.01
CA LEU A 47 13.23 14.06 19.34
C LEU A 47 12.17 13.11 18.81
N VAL A 48 12.38 12.63 17.59
CA VAL A 48 11.60 11.53 17.02
C VAL A 48 12.53 10.37 16.64
N GLY A 49 12.29 9.20 17.20
CA GLY A 49 12.95 7.95 16.81
C GLY A 49 12.07 7.10 15.92
N VAL A 50 12.56 6.73 14.74
CA VAL A 50 11.90 5.79 13.83
C VAL A 50 12.63 4.46 13.87
N LEU A 51 11.94 3.45 14.38
CA LEU A 51 12.49 2.10 14.52
C LEU A 51 12.04 1.21 13.36
N ASN A 52 12.92 0.31 12.90
CA ASN A 52 12.61 -0.70 11.88
C ASN A 52 12.06 -0.12 10.56
N ALA A 53 12.63 0.99 10.10
CA ALA A 53 12.22 1.63 8.83
C ALA A 53 12.39 0.69 7.62
N ASP A 54 13.35 -0.22 7.68
CA ASP A 54 13.68 -1.18 6.62
C ASP A 54 12.53 -2.17 6.34
N ALA A 55 11.73 -2.52 7.33
CA ALA A 55 10.58 -3.39 7.13
C ALA A 55 9.55 -2.80 6.15
N MET A 56 9.43 -1.48 6.11
CA MET A 56 8.60 -0.79 5.13
C MET A 56 9.30 -0.69 3.78
N LEU A 57 10.59 -0.35 3.77
CA LEU A 57 11.37 -0.19 2.55
C LEU A 57 11.39 -1.46 1.70
N PHE A 58 11.54 -2.62 2.35
CA PHE A 58 11.61 -3.94 1.68
C PHE A 58 10.27 -4.68 1.64
N SER A 59 9.16 -3.95 1.69
CA SER A 59 7.85 -4.56 1.41
C SER A 59 7.73 -4.92 -0.07
N GLN A 60 6.82 -5.84 -0.39
CA GLN A 60 6.62 -6.32 -1.77
C GLN A 60 6.01 -5.25 -2.70
N ASP A 61 5.48 -4.17 -2.16
CA ASP A 61 4.87 -3.09 -2.94
C ASP A 61 5.96 -2.18 -3.52
N PHE A 62 5.99 -2.01 -4.82
CA PHE A 62 6.94 -1.13 -5.50
C PHE A 62 6.84 0.36 -5.08
N ARG A 63 5.74 0.75 -4.43
CA ARG A 63 5.54 2.08 -3.84
C ARG A 63 6.13 2.22 -2.44
N ALA A 64 6.73 1.16 -1.89
CA ALA A 64 7.28 1.15 -0.54
C ALA A 64 8.27 2.28 -0.26
N PRO A 65 9.25 2.57 -1.13
CA PRO A 65 10.18 3.68 -0.92
C PRO A 65 9.49 5.04 -0.84
N GLU A 66 8.47 5.28 -1.66
CA GLU A 66 7.71 6.53 -1.68
C GLU A 66 6.86 6.69 -0.43
N ARG A 67 6.21 5.61 0.01
CA ARG A 67 5.44 5.62 1.27
C ARG A 67 6.35 5.87 2.47
N LEU A 68 7.52 5.25 2.49
CA LEU A 68 8.51 5.47 3.53
C LEU A 68 8.98 6.92 3.52
N PHE A 69 9.35 7.48 2.35
CA PHE A 69 9.77 8.87 2.22
C PHE A 69 8.71 9.83 2.75
N ALA A 70 7.45 9.66 2.30
CA ALA A 70 6.34 10.49 2.74
C ALA A 70 6.11 10.43 4.26
N GLN A 71 6.22 9.24 4.85
CA GLN A 71 6.07 9.06 6.29
C GLN A 71 7.21 9.70 7.07
N LEU A 72 8.45 9.50 6.65
CA LEU A 72 9.62 10.10 7.30
C LEU A 72 9.60 11.62 7.20
N MET A 73 9.20 12.18 6.05
CA MET A 73 8.99 13.63 5.90
C MET A 73 7.88 14.15 6.80
N GLN A 74 6.78 13.42 6.94
CA GLN A 74 5.70 13.79 7.83
C GLN A 74 6.14 13.84 9.30
N VAL A 75 6.92 12.84 9.71
CA VAL A 75 7.49 12.73 11.05
C VAL A 75 8.52 13.84 11.28
N ALA A 76 9.42 14.04 10.32
CA ALA A 76 10.45 15.09 10.39
C ALA A 76 9.84 16.48 10.53
N GLY A 77 8.75 16.77 9.81
CA GLY A 77 8.04 18.04 9.91
C GLY A 77 7.31 18.28 11.24
N ARG A 78 7.36 17.35 12.19
CA ARG A 78 6.78 17.50 13.54
C ARG A 78 7.81 17.81 14.61
N ALA A 79 9.04 17.31 14.44
CA ALA A 79 10.11 17.60 15.37
C ALA A 79 10.50 19.09 15.34
N GLY A 80 10.59 19.72 16.50
CA GLY A 80 11.09 21.09 16.64
C GLY A 80 10.18 22.22 16.15
N ARG A 81 8.90 21.96 15.82
CA ARG A 81 7.99 23.00 15.30
C ARG A 81 7.88 24.27 16.17
N HIS A 82 7.91 24.10 17.48
CA HIS A 82 7.76 25.22 18.44
C HIS A 82 9.08 25.61 19.10
N SER A 83 10.06 24.70 19.18
CA SER A 83 11.34 24.93 19.84
C SER A 83 12.46 25.41 18.90
N GLY A 84 12.22 25.31 17.56
CA GLY A 84 13.24 25.65 16.56
C GLY A 84 14.36 24.61 16.41
N HIS A 85 14.42 23.64 17.30
CA HIS A 85 15.40 22.53 17.29
C HIS A 85 14.68 21.20 17.47
N GLY A 86 14.64 20.39 16.44
CA GLY A 86 14.09 19.04 16.47
C GLY A 86 15.03 18.08 15.77
N GLU A 87 15.20 16.92 16.36
CA GLU A 87 16.03 15.85 15.81
C GLU A 87 15.18 14.67 15.41
N VAL A 88 15.53 14.04 14.27
CA VAL A 88 14.91 12.79 13.82
C VAL A 88 15.99 11.75 13.61
N ILE A 89 15.89 10.66 14.34
CA ILE A 89 16.79 9.53 14.23
C ILE A 89 16.06 8.37 13.57
N VAL A 90 16.60 7.87 12.46
CA VAL A 90 16.06 6.71 11.73
C VAL A 90 16.99 5.54 11.90
N GLN A 91 16.48 4.46 12.49
CA GLN A 91 17.20 3.20 12.59
C GLN A 91 17.09 2.42 11.28
N THR A 92 18.22 2.19 10.62
CA THR A 92 18.29 1.42 9.36
C THR A 92 19.61 0.65 9.28
N GLY A 93 19.58 -0.54 8.65
CA GLY A 93 20.75 -1.28 8.23
C GLY A 93 21.27 -0.87 6.84
N TYR A 94 20.55 0.01 6.13
CA TYR A 94 20.82 0.38 4.73
C TYR A 94 20.86 1.90 4.51
N PRO A 95 21.72 2.65 5.23
CA PRO A 95 21.72 4.10 5.20
C PRO A 95 21.99 4.70 3.80
N GLU A 96 22.65 3.95 2.93
CA GLU A 96 22.99 4.39 1.56
C GLU A 96 21.81 4.33 0.57
N GLN A 97 20.67 3.78 0.97
CA GLN A 97 19.49 3.74 0.12
C GLN A 97 19.03 5.16 -0.29
N ALA A 98 18.61 5.30 -1.54
CA ALA A 98 18.23 6.59 -2.14
C ALA A 98 17.19 7.35 -1.30
N VAL A 99 16.25 6.65 -0.69
CA VAL A 99 15.21 7.22 0.18
C VAL A 99 15.81 7.95 1.39
N TYR A 100 16.80 7.35 2.07
CA TYR A 100 17.43 7.96 3.25
C TYR A 100 18.38 9.08 2.85
N GLN A 101 19.14 8.91 1.76
CA GLN A 101 20.03 9.95 1.25
C GLN A 101 19.27 11.19 0.78
N ALA A 102 18.12 11.02 0.16
CA ALA A 102 17.25 12.12 -0.24
C ALA A 102 16.60 12.81 0.98
N LEU A 103 16.21 12.03 1.99
CA LEU A 103 15.65 12.55 3.23
C LEU A 103 16.64 13.46 3.97
N LEU A 104 17.91 13.04 4.10
CA LEU A 104 18.98 13.82 4.72
C LEU A 104 19.21 15.17 4.05
N LYS A 105 18.97 15.26 2.75
CA LYS A 105 19.15 16.46 1.93
C LYS A 105 17.86 17.26 1.74
N HIS A 106 16.72 16.76 2.23
CA HIS A 106 15.39 17.25 1.91
C HIS A 106 15.13 17.34 0.39
N ASP A 107 15.72 16.44 -0.39
CA ASP A 107 15.67 16.43 -1.85
C ASP A 107 14.54 15.52 -2.36
N TYR A 108 13.31 16.01 -2.28
CA TYR A 108 12.16 15.30 -2.87
C TYR A 108 12.27 15.15 -4.39
N THR A 109 12.76 16.19 -5.07
CA THR A 109 12.84 16.21 -6.54
C THR A 109 13.82 15.16 -7.05
N GLY A 110 15.00 15.08 -6.46
CA GLY A 110 15.99 14.05 -6.80
C GLY A 110 15.48 12.64 -6.50
N PHE A 111 14.80 12.45 -5.37
CA PHE A 111 14.18 11.18 -5.01
C PHE A 111 13.10 10.76 -6.04
N ALA A 112 12.19 11.68 -6.39
CA ALA A 112 11.13 11.40 -7.36
C ALA A 112 11.71 11.05 -8.75
N GLN A 113 12.74 11.77 -9.20
CA GLN A 113 13.42 11.47 -10.47
C GLN A 113 14.12 10.11 -10.46
N HIS A 114 14.73 9.72 -9.35
CA HIS A 114 15.34 8.41 -9.18
C HIS A 114 14.29 7.31 -9.25
N THR A 115 13.23 7.43 -8.48
CA THR A 115 12.13 6.45 -8.43
C THR A 115 11.43 6.27 -9.77
N ILE A 116 11.21 7.37 -10.52
CA ILE A 116 10.61 7.28 -11.87
C ILE A 116 11.48 6.48 -12.82
N ARG A 117 12.82 6.68 -12.80
CA ARG A 117 13.73 5.90 -13.64
C ARG A 117 13.75 4.41 -13.30
N GLU A 118 13.71 4.07 -12.01
CA GLU A 118 13.60 2.68 -11.57
C GLU A 118 12.30 2.04 -12.06
N ARG A 119 11.18 2.76 -11.98
CA ARG A 119 9.88 2.29 -12.48
C ARG A 119 9.88 2.12 -13.99
N GLU A 120 10.49 3.04 -14.74
CA GLU A 120 10.62 2.93 -16.19
C GLU A 120 11.45 1.70 -16.57
N ALA A 121 12.60 1.50 -15.92
CA ALA A 121 13.46 0.35 -16.18
C ALA A 121 12.78 -1.00 -15.83
N ALA A 122 11.89 -1.01 -14.84
CA ALA A 122 11.14 -2.19 -14.42
C ALA A 122 9.75 -2.32 -15.06
N ALA A 123 9.39 -1.43 -16.02
CA ALA A 123 8.06 -1.37 -16.63
C ALA A 123 6.91 -1.32 -15.61
N LEU A 124 7.13 -0.64 -14.48
CA LEU A 124 6.12 -0.46 -13.43
C LEU A 124 5.27 0.81 -13.67
N PRO A 125 4.10 0.95 -13.09
CA PRO A 125 3.31 2.18 -13.21
C PRO A 125 4.10 3.44 -12.85
N PRO A 126 4.03 4.54 -13.64
CA PRO A 126 3.02 4.82 -14.68
C PRO A 126 3.34 4.30 -16.11
N PHE A 127 4.42 3.55 -16.30
CA PHE A 127 4.83 3.01 -17.61
C PHE A 127 4.07 1.74 -18.00
N SER A 128 3.40 1.10 -17.04
CA SER A 128 2.36 0.08 -17.26
C SER A 128 1.06 0.47 -16.53
N HIS A 129 0.00 -0.27 -16.82
CA HIS A 129 -1.33 -0.12 -16.24
C HIS A 129 -1.70 -1.43 -15.57
N GLN A 130 -2.22 -1.37 -14.37
CA GLN A 130 -2.55 -2.54 -13.58
C GLN A 130 -4.03 -2.57 -13.22
N ALA A 131 -4.59 -3.77 -13.20
CA ALA A 131 -5.89 -4.04 -12.62
C ALA A 131 -5.80 -5.29 -11.74
N LEU A 132 -6.51 -5.30 -10.63
CA LEU A 132 -6.49 -6.37 -9.65
C LEU A 132 -7.91 -6.90 -9.46
N LEU A 133 -8.13 -8.17 -9.81
CA LEU A 133 -9.35 -8.87 -9.48
C LEU A 133 -9.12 -9.64 -8.18
N SER A 134 -9.83 -9.29 -7.13
CA SER A 134 -9.81 -10.00 -5.86
C SER A 134 -11.10 -10.79 -5.65
N ALA A 135 -11.02 -11.90 -4.92
CA ALA A 135 -12.16 -12.73 -4.57
C ALA A 135 -12.04 -13.25 -3.14
N GLU A 136 -13.19 -13.37 -2.49
CA GLU A 136 -13.33 -13.89 -1.14
C GLU A 136 -14.27 -15.09 -1.10
N ALA A 137 -13.86 -16.16 -0.42
CA ALA A 137 -14.66 -17.37 -0.21
C ALA A 137 -14.37 -17.98 1.16
N ARG A 138 -15.25 -18.90 1.62
CA ARG A 138 -15.00 -19.64 2.88
C ARG A 138 -13.76 -20.54 2.76
N GLU A 139 -13.52 -21.10 1.58
CA GLU A 139 -12.39 -21.97 1.27
C GLU A 139 -11.50 -21.26 0.24
N LEU A 140 -10.19 -21.31 0.46
CA LEU A 140 -9.22 -20.66 -0.44
C LEU A 140 -9.30 -21.20 -1.86
N GLN A 141 -9.47 -22.53 -1.99
CA GLN A 141 -9.53 -23.17 -3.30
C GLN A 141 -10.71 -22.64 -4.14
N THR A 142 -11.85 -22.37 -3.52
CA THR A 142 -13.02 -21.78 -4.21
C THR A 142 -12.71 -20.40 -4.79
N ALA A 143 -11.98 -19.56 -4.05
CA ALA A 143 -11.56 -18.26 -4.55
C ALA A 143 -10.54 -18.39 -5.70
N LEU A 144 -9.57 -19.30 -5.57
CA LEU A 144 -8.57 -19.55 -6.60
C LEU A 144 -9.18 -20.14 -7.88
N ASP A 145 -10.12 -21.08 -7.76
CA ASP A 145 -10.82 -21.67 -8.90
C ASP A 145 -11.63 -20.63 -9.67
N PHE A 146 -12.33 -19.75 -8.96
CA PHE A 146 -13.03 -18.63 -9.58
C PHE A 146 -12.07 -17.68 -10.32
N LEU A 147 -10.97 -17.28 -9.70
CA LEU A 147 -10.00 -16.40 -10.33
C LEU A 147 -9.29 -17.07 -11.53
N THR A 148 -9.08 -18.38 -11.47
CA THR A 148 -8.54 -19.14 -12.61
C THR A 148 -9.51 -19.13 -13.78
N ALA A 149 -10.80 -19.41 -13.53
CA ALA A 149 -11.83 -19.35 -14.57
C ALA A 149 -11.96 -17.91 -15.13
N ALA A 150 -11.91 -16.90 -14.27
CA ALA A 150 -11.93 -15.50 -14.66
C ALA A 150 -10.72 -15.14 -15.56
N ARG A 151 -9.51 -15.63 -15.23
CA ARG A 151 -8.30 -15.47 -16.06
C ARG A 151 -8.48 -16.09 -17.45
N ASP A 152 -9.04 -17.28 -17.52
CA ASP A 152 -9.24 -17.99 -18.79
C ASP A 152 -10.24 -17.26 -19.71
N ILE A 153 -11.29 -16.67 -19.13
CA ILE A 153 -12.21 -15.76 -19.83
C ILE A 153 -11.45 -14.53 -20.35
N ALA A 154 -10.64 -13.88 -19.49
CA ALA A 154 -9.87 -12.70 -19.89
C ALA A 154 -8.86 -13.01 -20.99
N THR A 155 -8.21 -14.18 -20.94
CA THR A 155 -7.28 -14.65 -21.98
C THR A 155 -7.97 -14.80 -23.33
N THR A 156 -9.13 -15.41 -23.32
CA THR A 156 -9.97 -15.56 -24.53
C THR A 156 -10.37 -14.20 -25.10
N LEU A 157 -10.83 -13.29 -24.24
CA LEU A 157 -11.21 -11.93 -24.63
C LEU A 157 -10.01 -11.14 -25.16
N ALA A 158 -8.85 -11.21 -24.52
CA ALA A 158 -7.64 -10.51 -24.97
C ALA A 158 -7.23 -10.97 -26.38
N THR A 159 -7.35 -12.28 -26.66
CA THR A 159 -7.09 -12.86 -27.99
C THR A 159 -8.12 -12.36 -29.03
N GLN A 160 -9.40 -12.39 -28.70
CA GLN A 160 -10.48 -11.92 -29.59
C GLN A 160 -10.37 -10.42 -29.90
N LEU A 161 -9.90 -9.61 -28.95
CA LEU A 161 -9.71 -8.18 -29.09
C LEU A 161 -8.36 -7.80 -29.74
N GLY A 162 -7.52 -8.80 -30.08
CA GLY A 162 -6.21 -8.57 -30.67
C GLY A 162 -5.23 -7.86 -29.74
N SER A 163 -5.39 -8.02 -28.42
CA SER A 163 -4.58 -7.34 -27.39
C SER A 163 -3.72 -8.28 -26.55
N ALA A 164 -3.66 -9.56 -26.90
CA ALA A 164 -2.92 -10.57 -26.13
C ALA A 164 -1.40 -10.25 -25.98
N GLU A 165 -0.81 -9.57 -26.95
CA GLU A 165 0.63 -9.21 -26.91
C GLU A 165 0.96 -8.08 -25.92
N VAL A 166 -0.02 -7.24 -25.58
CA VAL A 166 0.17 -6.06 -24.70
C VAL A 166 -0.48 -6.22 -23.33
N ILE A 167 -1.13 -7.37 -23.06
CA ILE A 167 -1.78 -7.69 -21.80
C ILE A 167 -1.16 -8.95 -21.21
N THR A 168 -0.73 -8.85 -19.97
CA THR A 168 -0.23 -9.97 -19.16
C THR A 168 -1.25 -10.30 -18.09
N LEU A 169 -1.68 -11.55 -18.03
CA LEU A 169 -2.55 -12.11 -17.01
C LEU A 169 -1.71 -13.02 -16.12
N TYR A 170 -1.54 -12.67 -14.86
CA TYR A 170 -0.76 -13.48 -13.93
C TYR A 170 -1.58 -14.64 -13.38
N ASP A 171 -0.92 -15.59 -12.73
CA ASP A 171 -1.61 -16.64 -12.01
C ASP A 171 -2.28 -16.11 -10.74
N PRO A 172 -3.47 -16.61 -10.38
CA PRO A 172 -4.11 -16.28 -9.12
C PRO A 172 -3.27 -16.72 -7.92
N VAL A 173 -3.13 -15.82 -6.94
CA VAL A 173 -2.38 -16.10 -5.72
C VAL A 173 -3.19 -15.73 -4.47
N PRO A 174 -2.97 -16.42 -3.33
CA PRO A 174 -3.53 -15.99 -2.06
C PRO A 174 -3.03 -14.60 -1.67
N LEU A 175 -3.84 -13.78 -1.01
CA LEU A 175 -3.36 -12.55 -0.38
C LEU A 175 -2.40 -12.86 0.77
N ARG A 176 -1.52 -11.91 1.10
CA ARG A 176 -0.58 -12.01 2.23
C ARG A 176 -1.28 -12.35 3.55
N ILE A 177 -2.43 -11.73 3.83
CA ILE A 177 -3.32 -12.11 4.92
C ILE A 177 -4.43 -12.94 4.29
N VAL A 178 -4.21 -14.25 4.24
CA VAL A 178 -5.09 -15.17 3.54
C VAL A 178 -6.50 -15.17 4.12
N ARG A 179 -6.67 -15.01 5.43
CA ARG A 179 -7.97 -15.15 6.10
C ARG A 179 -8.31 -13.96 6.97
N VAL A 180 -9.47 -13.35 6.72
CA VAL A 180 -10.07 -12.27 7.51
C VAL A 180 -11.55 -12.59 7.69
N ASP A 181 -12.09 -12.45 8.92
CA ASP A 181 -13.51 -12.69 9.26
C ASP A 181 -14.07 -14.02 8.72
N ASN A 182 -13.27 -15.09 8.83
CA ASN A 182 -13.58 -16.43 8.32
C ASN A 182 -13.69 -16.54 6.78
N MET A 183 -13.28 -15.53 6.03
CA MET A 183 -13.19 -15.56 4.57
C MET A 183 -11.73 -15.66 4.13
N CYS A 184 -11.43 -16.56 3.20
CA CYS A 184 -10.14 -16.66 2.53
C CYS A 184 -10.15 -15.76 1.31
N ARG A 185 -9.01 -15.10 1.05
CA ARG A 185 -8.86 -14.11 0.00
C ARG A 185 -7.76 -14.48 -0.98
N ALA A 186 -8.03 -14.30 -2.25
CA ALA A 186 -7.08 -14.46 -3.33
C ALA A 186 -7.19 -13.32 -4.33
N GLN A 187 -6.18 -13.15 -5.17
CA GLN A 187 -6.11 -12.08 -6.15
C GLN A 187 -5.48 -12.55 -7.46
N LEU A 188 -5.84 -11.86 -8.54
CA LEU A 188 -5.34 -12.01 -9.90
C LEU A 188 -4.93 -10.64 -10.43
N LEU A 189 -3.65 -10.48 -10.75
CA LEU A 189 -3.11 -9.25 -11.34
C LEU A 189 -3.22 -9.32 -12.86
N VAL A 190 -3.64 -8.21 -13.45
CA VAL A 190 -3.63 -7.97 -14.90
C VAL A 190 -2.78 -6.75 -15.16
N GLU A 191 -1.88 -6.83 -16.11
CA GLU A 191 -0.97 -5.75 -16.47
C GLU A 191 -1.00 -5.48 -17.97
N SER A 192 -0.84 -4.22 -18.36
CA SER A 192 -0.75 -3.85 -19.77
C SER A 192 0.14 -2.64 -19.98
N THR A 193 0.93 -2.65 -21.05
CA THR A 193 1.68 -1.48 -21.52
C THR A 193 0.80 -0.51 -22.33
N HIS A 194 -0.44 -0.91 -22.66
CA HIS A 194 -1.34 -0.11 -23.49
C HIS A 194 -2.71 0.11 -22.81
N ARG A 195 -2.90 1.30 -22.26
CA ARG A 195 -4.10 1.66 -21.48
C ARG A 195 -5.42 1.43 -22.22
N PRO A 196 -5.59 1.80 -23.52
CA PRO A 196 -6.84 1.54 -24.23
C PRO A 196 -7.18 0.06 -24.31
N SER A 197 -6.21 -0.83 -24.57
CA SER A 197 -6.41 -2.28 -24.58
C SER A 197 -6.83 -2.81 -23.23
N MET A 198 -6.19 -2.35 -22.14
CA MET A 198 -6.61 -2.68 -20.79
C MET A 198 -8.08 -2.30 -20.53
N GLN A 199 -8.44 -1.06 -20.81
CA GLN A 199 -9.81 -0.57 -20.59
C GLN A 199 -10.85 -1.35 -21.42
N GLN A 200 -10.49 -1.70 -22.66
CA GLN A 200 -11.37 -2.50 -23.53
C GLN A 200 -11.55 -3.90 -22.98
N LEU A 201 -10.45 -4.57 -22.57
CA LEU A 201 -10.53 -5.88 -21.93
C LEU A 201 -11.41 -5.82 -20.68
N LEU A 202 -11.12 -4.92 -19.74
CA LEU A 202 -11.84 -4.82 -18.47
C LEU A 202 -13.35 -4.61 -18.66
N ARG A 203 -13.75 -3.82 -19.65
CA ARG A 203 -15.17 -3.59 -19.96
C ARG A 203 -15.89 -4.87 -20.36
N HIS A 204 -15.32 -5.66 -21.26
CA HIS A 204 -15.90 -6.93 -21.70
C HIS A 204 -15.83 -7.98 -20.60
N TRP A 205 -14.69 -8.04 -19.89
CA TRP A 205 -14.47 -9.00 -18.82
C TRP A 205 -15.47 -8.85 -17.68
N ILE A 206 -15.71 -7.61 -17.21
CA ILE A 206 -16.73 -7.34 -16.17
C ILE A 206 -18.13 -7.76 -16.66
N ALA A 207 -18.45 -7.54 -17.95
CA ALA A 207 -19.73 -7.94 -18.48
C ALA A 207 -19.93 -9.46 -18.46
N GLU A 208 -18.89 -10.23 -18.85
CA GLU A 208 -18.91 -11.68 -18.78
C GLU A 208 -18.99 -12.21 -17.35
N LEU A 209 -18.16 -11.68 -16.43
CA LEU A 209 -18.17 -12.07 -15.02
C LEU A 209 -19.52 -11.82 -14.36
N ASN A 210 -20.20 -10.72 -14.68
CA ASN A 210 -21.53 -10.43 -14.14
C ASN A 210 -22.62 -11.39 -14.64
N GLN A 211 -22.40 -12.06 -15.79
CA GLN A 211 -23.31 -13.07 -16.33
C GLN A 211 -23.01 -14.48 -15.77
N ASP A 212 -21.81 -14.71 -15.29
CA ASP A 212 -21.41 -16.01 -14.74
C ASP A 212 -22.16 -16.32 -13.43
N PRO A 213 -22.91 -17.45 -13.35
CA PRO A 213 -23.60 -17.87 -12.13
C PRO A 213 -22.63 -18.17 -10.96
N GLY A 214 -21.38 -18.56 -11.25
CA GLY A 214 -20.33 -18.82 -10.27
C GLY A 214 -19.90 -17.52 -9.61
N ALA A 215 -19.65 -16.47 -10.39
CA ALA A 215 -19.27 -15.17 -9.93
C ALA A 215 -20.32 -14.52 -8.99
N ARG A 216 -21.60 -14.73 -9.27
CA ARG A 216 -22.72 -14.17 -8.45
C ARG A 216 -22.78 -14.72 -7.01
N ARG A 217 -22.11 -15.84 -6.73
CA ARG A 217 -22.09 -16.49 -5.41
C ARG A 217 -20.90 -16.08 -4.56
N LEU A 218 -19.95 -15.35 -5.15
CA LEU A 218 -18.72 -14.92 -4.50
C LEU A 218 -18.71 -13.41 -4.31
N ASN A 219 -18.03 -12.98 -3.27
CA ASN A 219 -17.68 -11.57 -3.13
C ASN A 219 -16.38 -11.34 -3.91
N TRP A 220 -16.47 -10.58 -5.00
CA TRP A 220 -15.32 -10.22 -5.81
C TRP A 220 -15.32 -8.73 -6.15
N GLN A 221 -14.15 -8.19 -6.36
CA GLN A 221 -13.94 -6.78 -6.65
C GLN A 221 -12.85 -6.64 -7.71
N LEU A 222 -13.06 -5.72 -8.65
CA LEU A 222 -12.05 -5.32 -9.63
C LEU A 222 -11.61 -3.88 -9.34
N GLU A 223 -10.32 -3.71 -9.10
CA GLU A 223 -9.69 -2.41 -8.91
C GLU A 223 -8.81 -2.07 -10.09
N VAL A 224 -8.90 -0.84 -10.59
CA VAL A 224 -8.01 -0.30 -11.63
C VAL A 224 -7.01 0.62 -10.96
N ASP A 225 -5.73 0.48 -11.31
CA ASP A 225 -4.61 1.17 -10.66
C ASP A 225 -4.62 0.96 -9.12
N PRO A 226 -4.60 -0.31 -8.64
CA PRO A 226 -4.75 -0.64 -7.22
C PRO A 226 -3.67 0.04 -6.39
N LEU A 227 -4.02 0.46 -5.18
CA LEU A 227 -3.09 1.09 -4.25
C LEU A 227 -2.16 0.08 -3.56
N GLU A 228 -2.58 -1.18 -3.47
CA GLU A 228 -1.82 -2.29 -2.87
C GLU A 228 -1.96 -3.53 -3.76
N ILE A 229 -0.87 -4.27 -3.92
CA ILE A 229 -0.81 -5.51 -4.69
C ILE A 229 -0.24 -6.63 -3.81
#